data_3bdf5a2cea0e6d81d40914bd68881100
#
_entry.id   3bdf5a2cea0e6d81d40914bd68881100
#
_cell.length_a   1.000
_cell.length_b   1.000
_cell.length_c   1.000
_cell.angle_alpha   90.00
_cell.angle_beta   90.00
_cell.angle_gamma   90.00
#
_symmetry.space_group_name_H-M   'P 1'
#
loop_
_entity.id
_entity.type
_entity.pdbx_description
1 polymer ?
#
loop_
_entity_poly.entity_id
_entity_poly.type
_entity_poly.pdbx_seq_one_letter_code
_entity_poly.pdbx_strand_id
1 'polypeptide(L)'
;MPGDHIHILEAMDIAGGACDGIFDPMRGYVMRGGREMENHFECLWDLFHSIPSLEKPGASVLDEYYWLNKHDPNYSLCRATVNQGQDAHTDGKFNLSQKGCMEIMKLFFTKDEDLYDKTIEDVFDDEVLNSTFWLYWRTMFAFENWHSALEMKLYFQRFIHHIGGLPDFSALKFTKYNQYDSLILPMQKYLEDAGVDFQFNTEVTNVIFDFK
;
A
#
# COMPACT_ATOMS: atom_id res chain seq x y z
N MET A 1 24.47 0.55 15.04
CA MET A 1 24.28 -0.08 16.38
C MET A 1 24.47 -1.57 16.18
N PRO A 2 25.23 -2.28 17.01
CA PRO A 2 25.30 -3.75 16.97
C PRO A 2 23.94 -4.37 17.24
N GLY A 3 23.64 -5.51 16.59
CA GLY A 3 22.32 -6.16 16.71
C GLY A 3 22.02 -6.64 18.12
N ASP A 4 23.01 -7.11 18.85
CA ASP A 4 22.92 -7.54 20.26
C ASP A 4 22.53 -6.42 21.26
N HIS A 5 22.50 -5.17 20.79
CA HIS A 5 21.98 -4.02 21.55
C HIS A 5 20.54 -3.64 21.16
N ILE A 6 19.91 -4.44 20.31
CA ILE A 6 18.54 -4.19 19.82
C ILE A 6 17.63 -5.30 20.32
N HIS A 7 16.57 -4.91 21.04
CA HIS A 7 15.53 -5.79 21.53
C HIS A 7 14.19 -5.37 20.95
N ILE A 8 13.48 -6.29 20.31
CA ILE A 8 12.17 -6.07 19.73
C ILE A 8 11.15 -6.85 20.56
N LEU A 9 10.20 -6.12 21.17
CA LEU A 9 9.14 -6.69 22.00
C LEU A 9 7.86 -6.71 21.16
N GLU A 10 7.27 -7.89 21.01
CA GLU A 10 6.06 -8.08 20.22
C GLU A 10 5.02 -8.83 21.05
N ALA A 11 3.82 -8.28 21.16
CA ALA A 11 2.74 -8.87 21.95
C ALA A 11 2.21 -10.18 21.33
N MET A 12 2.30 -10.31 20.01
CA MET A 12 1.89 -11.52 19.29
C MET A 12 3.05 -12.54 19.21
N ASP A 13 2.75 -13.71 18.70
CA ASP A 13 3.73 -14.76 18.39
C ASP A 13 4.38 -14.60 17.00
N ILE A 14 4.04 -13.54 16.28
CA ILE A 14 4.47 -13.24 14.91
C ILE A 14 4.79 -11.76 14.75
N ALA A 15 5.88 -11.44 14.06
CA ALA A 15 6.23 -10.06 13.72
C ALA A 15 5.39 -9.50 12.57
N GLY A 16 5.41 -8.16 12.40
CA GLY A 16 4.89 -7.49 11.22
C GLY A 16 3.54 -6.79 11.40
N GLY A 17 2.89 -6.91 12.56
CA GLY A 17 1.63 -6.25 12.86
C GLY A 17 0.54 -6.55 11.80
N ALA A 18 -0.01 -5.52 11.16
CA ALA A 18 -1.03 -5.70 10.11
C ALA A 18 -0.50 -6.30 8.80
N CYS A 19 0.81 -6.47 8.66
CA CYS A 19 1.45 -7.19 7.54
C CYS A 19 1.61 -8.69 7.84
N ASP A 20 0.95 -9.22 8.86
CA ASP A 20 0.90 -10.64 9.14
C ASP A 20 0.19 -11.41 8.00
N GLY A 21 0.42 -12.70 7.97
CA GLY A 21 -0.21 -13.60 7.03
C GLY A 21 0.11 -15.03 7.39
N ILE A 22 -0.65 -15.96 6.83
CA ILE A 22 -0.45 -17.39 7.03
C ILE A 22 -0.42 -18.13 5.70
N PHE A 23 0.20 -19.28 5.69
CA PHE A 23 0.04 -20.27 4.65
C PHE A 23 -0.95 -21.35 5.11
N ASP A 24 -2.04 -21.50 4.35
CA ASP A 24 -3.04 -22.55 4.55
C ASP A 24 -2.91 -23.56 3.40
N PRO A 25 -2.68 -24.86 3.67
CA PRO A 25 -2.50 -25.86 2.61
C PRO A 25 -3.69 -26.00 1.65
N MET A 26 -4.90 -25.63 2.08
CA MET A 26 -6.12 -25.70 1.27
C MET A 26 -6.44 -24.40 0.53
N ARG A 27 -5.98 -23.26 1.04
CA ARG A 27 -6.32 -21.92 0.53
C ARG A 27 -5.12 -21.16 -0.04
N GLY A 28 -3.90 -21.63 0.23
CA GLY A 28 -2.67 -20.94 -0.14
C GLY A 28 -2.29 -19.84 0.87
N TYR A 29 -1.63 -18.81 0.37
CA TYR A 29 -1.20 -17.68 1.20
C TYR A 29 -2.36 -16.74 1.48
N VAL A 30 -2.61 -16.48 2.75
CA VAL A 30 -3.68 -15.61 3.23
C VAL A 30 -3.09 -14.34 3.81
N MET A 31 -3.69 -13.20 3.50
CA MET A 31 -3.30 -11.89 4.00
C MET A 31 -4.54 -11.06 4.37
N ARG A 32 -4.34 -9.99 5.13
CA ARG A 32 -5.39 -9.02 5.47
C ARG A 32 -5.53 -7.99 4.36
N GLY A 33 -6.65 -7.99 3.64
CA GLY A 33 -6.98 -7.02 2.61
C GLY A 33 -6.01 -7.02 1.42
N GLY A 34 -6.18 -6.07 0.51
CA GLY A 34 -5.27 -5.83 -0.59
C GLY A 34 -3.94 -5.24 -0.11
N ARG A 35 -2.85 -5.68 -0.68
CA ARG A 35 -1.48 -5.25 -0.34
C ARG A 35 -0.68 -5.04 -1.61
N GLU A 36 -1.18 -4.16 -2.45
CA GLU A 36 -0.52 -3.79 -3.69
C GLU A 36 0.74 -2.98 -3.42
N MET A 37 1.70 -3.16 -4.30
CA MET A 37 3.00 -2.52 -4.27
C MET A 37 3.22 -1.74 -5.56
N GLU A 38 4.27 -0.93 -5.61
CA GLU A 38 4.70 -0.26 -6.83
C GLU A 38 6.22 -0.11 -6.91
N ASN A 39 6.72 0.23 -8.09
CA ASN A 39 8.16 0.35 -8.30
C ASN A 39 8.77 1.62 -7.64
N HIS A 40 7.96 2.63 -7.36
CA HIS A 40 8.41 3.92 -6.80
C HIS A 40 8.34 4.00 -5.28
N PHE A 41 8.29 2.87 -4.59
CA PHE A 41 8.56 2.80 -3.15
C PHE A 41 10.07 2.78 -2.89
N GLU A 42 10.78 3.84 -3.33
CA GLU A 42 12.24 3.85 -3.40
C GLU A 42 12.91 3.50 -2.06
N CYS A 43 12.47 4.10 -0.96
CA CYS A 43 13.02 3.81 0.37
C CYS A 43 12.77 2.35 0.80
N LEU A 44 11.60 1.79 0.45
CA LEU A 44 11.27 0.39 0.74
C LEU A 44 12.19 -0.54 -0.06
N TRP A 45 12.35 -0.27 -1.34
CA TRP A 45 13.15 -1.11 -2.22
C TRP A 45 14.65 -0.97 -1.99
N ASP A 46 15.13 0.20 -1.56
CA ASP A 46 16.51 0.39 -1.09
C ASP A 46 16.78 -0.50 0.14
N LEU A 47 15.86 -0.54 1.10
CA LEU A 47 15.95 -1.46 2.23
C LEU A 47 16.00 -2.93 1.77
N PHE A 48 15.03 -3.36 0.96
CA PHE A 48 14.91 -4.75 0.53
C PHE A 48 15.95 -5.20 -0.48
N HIS A 49 16.68 -4.28 -1.09
CA HIS A 49 17.92 -4.59 -1.82
C HIS A 49 19.00 -5.19 -0.90
N SER A 50 19.02 -4.77 0.36
CA SER A 50 19.98 -5.25 1.36
C SER A 50 19.56 -6.54 2.07
N ILE A 51 18.28 -6.94 1.97
CA ILE A 51 17.75 -8.13 2.63
C ILE A 51 17.89 -9.35 1.71
N PRO A 52 18.63 -10.40 2.15
CA PRO A 52 18.79 -11.61 1.34
C PRO A 52 17.46 -12.35 1.12
N SER A 53 17.29 -12.89 -0.08
CA SER A 53 16.22 -13.86 -0.36
C SER A 53 16.37 -15.11 0.48
N LEU A 54 15.28 -15.61 1.05
CA LEU A 54 15.27 -16.90 1.75
C LEU A 54 15.24 -18.10 0.80
N GLU A 55 14.83 -17.88 -0.45
CA GLU A 55 14.67 -18.96 -1.43
C GLU A 55 15.83 -19.06 -2.41
N LYS A 56 16.44 -17.91 -2.76
CA LYS A 56 17.43 -17.87 -3.83
C LYS A 56 18.78 -17.34 -3.32
N PRO A 57 19.77 -18.23 -3.12
CA PRO A 57 21.10 -17.82 -2.69
C PRO A 57 21.71 -16.76 -3.63
N GLY A 58 22.23 -15.68 -3.05
CA GLY A 58 22.87 -14.59 -3.78
C GLY A 58 21.93 -13.57 -4.40
N ALA A 59 20.62 -13.71 -4.23
CA ALA A 59 19.61 -12.72 -4.59
C ALA A 59 19.10 -11.99 -3.36
N SER A 60 18.57 -10.77 -3.56
CA SER A 60 17.83 -10.01 -2.55
C SER A 60 16.32 -10.22 -2.68
N VAL A 61 15.57 -9.79 -1.68
CA VAL A 61 14.09 -9.71 -1.76
C VAL A 61 13.64 -8.82 -2.91
N LEU A 62 14.38 -7.73 -3.17
CA LEU A 62 14.11 -6.85 -4.32
C LEU A 62 14.29 -7.56 -5.66
N ASP A 63 15.30 -8.41 -5.80
CA ASP A 63 15.52 -9.20 -7.02
C ASP A 63 14.36 -10.16 -7.28
N GLU A 64 13.81 -10.80 -6.25
CA GLU A 64 12.62 -11.65 -6.37
C GLU A 64 11.39 -10.86 -6.83
N TYR A 65 11.16 -9.68 -6.23
CA TYR A 65 10.06 -8.80 -6.59
C TYR A 65 10.11 -8.37 -8.06
N TYR A 66 11.28 -7.92 -8.53
CA TYR A 66 11.45 -7.51 -9.92
C TYR A 66 11.34 -8.68 -10.89
N TRP A 67 11.91 -9.82 -10.53
CA TRP A 67 11.81 -11.02 -11.36
C TRP A 67 10.35 -11.44 -11.54
N LEU A 68 9.59 -11.53 -10.44
CA LEU A 68 8.18 -11.91 -10.46
C LEU A 68 7.37 -10.96 -11.35
N ASN A 69 7.41 -9.67 -11.07
CA ASN A 69 6.57 -8.68 -11.76
C ASN A 69 6.96 -8.47 -13.24
N LYS A 70 8.14 -8.92 -13.64
CA LYS A 70 8.56 -8.98 -15.04
C LYS A 70 8.01 -10.20 -15.77
N HIS A 71 7.94 -11.35 -15.08
CA HIS A 71 7.58 -12.63 -15.71
C HIS A 71 6.10 -12.95 -15.58
N ASP A 72 5.46 -12.41 -14.54
CA ASP A 72 4.02 -12.54 -14.28
C ASP A 72 3.45 -11.16 -13.93
N PRO A 73 3.30 -10.26 -14.93
CA PRO A 73 2.77 -8.93 -14.71
C PRO A 73 1.32 -9.00 -14.28
N ASN A 74 0.95 -8.17 -13.32
CA ASN A 74 -0.42 -8.11 -12.82
C ASN A 74 -1.37 -7.60 -13.90
N TYR A 75 -2.49 -8.29 -14.03
CA TYR A 75 -3.62 -7.88 -14.87
C TYR A 75 -4.90 -8.52 -14.35
N SER A 76 -5.85 -7.70 -13.94
CA SER A 76 -7.18 -8.15 -13.54
C SER A 76 -8.18 -7.01 -13.69
N LEU A 77 -9.19 -7.18 -14.53
CA LEU A 77 -10.24 -6.16 -14.65
C LEU A 77 -10.94 -5.94 -13.31
N CYS A 78 -10.89 -4.69 -12.85
CA CYS A 78 -11.62 -4.28 -11.66
C CYS A 78 -13.13 -4.40 -11.89
N ARG A 79 -13.79 -5.18 -11.05
CA ARG A 79 -15.25 -5.17 -10.95
C ARG A 79 -15.65 -4.15 -9.88
N ALA A 80 -16.07 -2.96 -10.34
CA ALA A 80 -16.63 -1.97 -9.45
C ALA A 80 -18.13 -2.22 -9.24
N THR A 81 -18.60 -2.06 -8.00
CA THR A 81 -20.00 -2.26 -7.66
C THR A 81 -20.60 -0.99 -7.04
N VAL A 82 -21.87 -0.77 -7.28
CA VAL A 82 -22.70 0.29 -6.69
C VAL A 82 -23.94 -0.33 -6.05
N ASN A 83 -24.69 0.43 -5.28
CA ASN A 83 -25.98 0.02 -4.72
C ASN A 83 -25.97 -1.38 -4.09
N GLN A 84 -25.02 -1.64 -3.18
CA GLN A 84 -24.90 -2.91 -2.45
C GLN A 84 -24.61 -4.15 -3.33
N GLY A 85 -23.77 -3.99 -4.32
CA GLY A 85 -23.25 -5.11 -5.11
C GLY A 85 -23.75 -5.21 -6.55
N GLN A 86 -24.50 -4.22 -7.03
CA GLN A 86 -24.83 -4.15 -8.46
C GLN A 86 -23.58 -3.77 -9.27
N ASP A 87 -23.44 -4.36 -10.46
CA ASP A 87 -22.35 -4.00 -11.37
C ASP A 87 -22.46 -2.51 -11.76
N ALA A 88 -21.38 -1.78 -11.61
CA ALA A 88 -21.30 -0.36 -11.96
C ALA A 88 -21.11 -0.14 -13.48
N HIS A 89 -20.91 -1.19 -14.26
CA HIS A 89 -20.70 -1.14 -15.72
C HIS A 89 -19.66 -0.10 -16.16
N THR A 90 -18.53 -0.07 -15.46
CA THR A 90 -17.47 0.92 -15.72
C THR A 90 -16.74 0.68 -17.02
N ASP A 91 -16.69 -0.57 -17.51
CA ASP A 91 -16.02 -1.00 -18.74
C ASP A 91 -14.56 -0.52 -18.86
N GLY A 92 -13.88 -0.38 -17.74
CA GLY A 92 -12.51 0.14 -17.69
C GLY A 92 -12.37 1.64 -18.01
N LYS A 93 -13.46 2.39 -17.97
CA LYS A 93 -13.48 3.83 -18.31
C LYS A 93 -13.72 4.68 -17.08
N PHE A 94 -13.16 5.88 -17.07
CA PHE A 94 -13.33 6.82 -15.96
C PHE A 94 -14.59 7.69 -16.07
N ASN A 95 -15.20 7.81 -17.25
CA ASN A 95 -16.35 8.67 -17.50
C ASN A 95 -16.21 10.08 -16.92
N LEU A 96 -14.99 10.61 -16.94
CA LEU A 96 -14.66 11.91 -16.41
C LEU A 96 -14.85 12.96 -17.52
N SER A 97 -15.64 13.99 -17.23
CA SER A 97 -15.87 15.10 -18.16
C SER A 97 -14.62 15.98 -18.28
N GLN A 98 -14.58 16.82 -19.33
CA GLN A 98 -13.53 17.82 -19.45
C GLN A 98 -13.52 18.77 -18.26
N LYS A 99 -14.69 19.14 -17.72
CA LYS A 99 -14.80 19.97 -16.52
C LYS A 99 -14.21 19.24 -15.31
N GLY A 100 -14.54 17.97 -15.09
CA GLY A 100 -13.98 17.16 -14.01
C GLY A 100 -12.45 17.04 -14.11
N CYS A 101 -11.91 16.86 -15.32
CA CYS A 101 -10.46 16.90 -15.52
C CYS A 101 -9.84 18.26 -15.09
N MET A 102 -10.52 19.36 -15.40
CA MET A 102 -10.04 20.69 -15.00
C MET A 102 -10.10 20.89 -13.49
N GLU A 103 -11.08 20.35 -12.79
CA GLU A 103 -11.18 20.41 -11.33
C GLU A 103 -10.05 19.62 -10.67
N ILE A 104 -9.72 18.42 -11.17
CA ILE A 104 -8.56 17.65 -10.71
C ILE A 104 -7.27 18.43 -10.93
N MET A 105 -7.10 19.02 -12.11
CA MET A 105 -5.91 19.86 -12.39
C MET A 105 -5.86 21.09 -11.48
N LYS A 106 -7.00 21.72 -11.18
CA LYS A 106 -7.06 22.85 -10.25
C LYS A 106 -6.62 22.42 -8.86
N LEU A 107 -7.12 21.28 -8.33
CA LEU A 107 -6.68 20.74 -7.04
C LEU A 107 -5.17 20.53 -7.03
N PHE A 108 -4.62 19.94 -8.08
CA PHE A 108 -3.18 19.64 -8.19
C PHE A 108 -2.30 20.88 -8.03
N PHE A 109 -2.75 22.03 -8.55
CA PHE A 109 -2.00 23.30 -8.50
C PHE A 109 -2.45 24.23 -7.37
N THR A 110 -3.49 23.91 -6.61
CA THR A 110 -3.90 24.71 -5.44
C THR A 110 -2.82 24.63 -4.36
N LYS A 111 -2.55 25.73 -3.68
CA LYS A 111 -1.59 25.75 -2.57
C LYS A 111 -2.09 24.92 -1.39
N ASP A 112 -1.17 24.33 -0.65
CA ASP A 112 -1.52 23.47 0.49
C ASP A 112 -2.26 24.25 1.57
N GLU A 113 -1.86 25.50 1.82
CA GLU A 113 -2.50 26.37 2.83
C GLU A 113 -3.97 26.64 2.54
N ASP A 114 -4.35 26.66 1.24
CA ASP A 114 -5.73 26.90 0.81
C ASP A 114 -6.62 25.65 0.99
N LEU A 115 -6.03 24.50 1.35
CA LEU A 115 -6.69 23.21 1.48
C LEU A 115 -6.78 22.70 2.93
N TYR A 116 -6.15 23.34 3.91
CA TYR A 116 -6.06 22.82 5.28
C TYR A 116 -7.42 22.52 5.91
N ASP A 117 -8.42 23.35 5.66
CA ASP A 117 -9.76 23.22 6.21
C ASP A 117 -10.81 22.77 5.15
N LYS A 118 -10.34 22.19 4.03
CA LYS A 118 -11.22 21.75 2.94
C LYS A 118 -11.36 20.25 2.94
N THR A 119 -12.59 19.80 2.67
CA THR A 119 -12.92 18.42 2.33
C THR A 119 -12.87 18.20 0.81
N ILE A 120 -12.87 16.95 0.39
CA ILE A 120 -12.94 16.59 -1.03
C ILE A 120 -14.22 17.12 -1.69
N GLU A 121 -15.35 17.07 -0.98
CA GLU A 121 -16.63 17.61 -1.45
C GLU A 121 -16.70 19.15 -1.48
N ASP A 122 -15.76 19.86 -0.82
CA ASP A 122 -15.65 21.31 -0.93
C ASP A 122 -14.90 21.76 -2.20
N VAL A 123 -14.14 20.86 -2.82
CA VAL A 123 -13.27 21.19 -3.95
C VAL A 123 -13.69 20.54 -5.26
N PHE A 124 -14.48 19.48 -5.21
CA PHE A 124 -15.05 18.80 -6.37
C PHE A 124 -16.57 18.91 -6.40
N ASP A 125 -17.11 19.04 -7.59
CA ASP A 125 -18.54 18.98 -7.80
C ASP A 125 -19.03 17.56 -8.16
N ASP A 126 -20.33 17.45 -8.40
CA ASP A 126 -21.00 16.19 -8.73
C ASP A 126 -20.42 15.50 -9.98
N GLU A 127 -19.82 16.25 -10.91
CA GLU A 127 -19.24 15.65 -12.11
C GLU A 127 -18.01 14.78 -11.79
N VAL A 128 -17.20 15.18 -10.81
CA VAL A 128 -16.09 14.36 -10.34
C VAL A 128 -16.60 13.29 -9.38
N LEU A 129 -17.41 13.68 -8.38
CA LEU A 129 -17.82 12.79 -7.29
C LEU A 129 -18.75 11.65 -7.76
N ASN A 130 -19.45 11.81 -8.88
CA ASN A 130 -20.28 10.76 -9.48
C ASN A 130 -19.60 10.06 -10.67
N SER A 131 -18.34 10.38 -10.98
CA SER A 131 -17.59 9.73 -12.05
C SER A 131 -17.12 8.33 -11.66
N THR A 132 -16.91 7.47 -12.64
CA THR A 132 -16.26 6.16 -12.40
C THR A 132 -14.78 6.32 -12.03
N PHE A 133 -14.14 7.44 -12.41
CA PHE A 133 -12.82 7.79 -11.89
C PHE A 133 -12.83 7.87 -10.37
N TRP A 134 -13.78 8.64 -9.78
CA TRP A 134 -13.88 8.75 -8.33
C TRP A 134 -14.19 7.41 -7.67
N LEU A 135 -15.05 6.60 -8.29
CA LEU A 135 -15.36 5.26 -7.79
C LEU A 135 -14.11 4.38 -7.69
N TYR A 136 -13.25 4.36 -8.72
CA TYR A 136 -11.98 3.63 -8.69
C TYR A 136 -11.02 4.22 -7.64
N TRP A 137 -10.83 5.53 -7.66
CA TRP A 137 -9.88 6.21 -6.78
C TRP A 137 -10.22 6.03 -5.31
N ARG A 138 -11.47 6.32 -4.93
CA ARG A 138 -11.92 6.18 -3.54
C ARG A 138 -11.84 4.74 -3.05
N THR A 139 -12.13 3.76 -3.89
CA THR A 139 -12.05 2.34 -3.55
C THR A 139 -10.60 1.89 -3.36
N MET A 140 -9.71 2.29 -4.26
CA MET A 140 -8.30 1.92 -4.23
C MET A 140 -7.57 2.51 -3.02
N PHE A 141 -7.80 3.79 -2.74
CA PHE A 141 -7.08 4.53 -1.72
C PHE A 141 -7.89 4.80 -0.45
N ALA A 142 -9.07 4.18 -0.32
CA ALA A 142 -9.96 4.29 0.85
C ALA A 142 -10.37 5.74 1.20
N PHE A 143 -10.64 6.58 0.18
CA PHE A 143 -11.14 7.92 0.37
C PHE A 143 -12.67 7.95 0.53
N GLU A 144 -13.15 8.94 1.27
CA GLU A 144 -14.54 9.36 1.36
C GLU A 144 -14.66 10.86 1.06
N ASN A 145 -15.84 11.31 0.64
CA ASN A 145 -16.05 12.70 0.21
C ASN A 145 -15.69 13.74 1.29
N TRP A 146 -15.87 13.37 2.55
CA TRP A 146 -15.58 14.22 3.72
C TRP A 146 -14.12 14.19 4.17
N HIS A 147 -13.25 13.39 3.53
CA HIS A 147 -11.82 13.39 3.82
C HIS A 147 -11.14 14.67 3.35
N SER A 148 -9.91 14.91 3.83
CA SER A 148 -9.13 16.10 3.53
C SER A 148 -8.81 16.22 2.03
N ALA A 149 -9.10 17.40 1.46
CA ALA A 149 -8.71 17.74 0.09
C ALA A 149 -7.20 17.84 -0.08
N LEU A 150 -6.47 18.28 0.97
CA LEU A 150 -5.02 18.30 0.96
C LEU A 150 -4.46 16.88 0.83
N GLU A 151 -4.96 15.94 1.62
CA GLU A 151 -4.51 14.56 1.56
C GLU A 151 -4.79 13.94 0.18
N MET A 152 -5.97 14.19 -0.38
CA MET A 152 -6.30 13.80 -1.75
C MET A 152 -5.32 14.37 -2.78
N LYS A 153 -4.94 15.65 -2.66
CA LYS A 153 -3.93 16.28 -3.52
C LYS A 153 -2.57 15.58 -3.42
N LEU A 154 -2.11 15.27 -2.20
CA LEU A 154 -0.84 14.59 -1.97
C LEU A 154 -0.84 13.18 -2.58
N TYR A 155 -1.96 12.47 -2.50
CA TYR A 155 -2.13 11.18 -3.18
C TYR A 155 -2.12 11.33 -4.69
N PHE A 156 -2.76 12.35 -5.27
CA PHE A 156 -2.64 12.61 -6.70
C PHE A 156 -1.19 12.86 -7.13
N GLN A 157 -0.48 13.70 -6.41
CA GLN A 157 0.93 13.98 -6.71
C GLN A 157 1.79 12.71 -6.63
N ARG A 158 1.48 11.83 -5.68
CA ARG A 158 2.23 10.59 -5.47
C ARG A 158 1.90 9.50 -6.48
N PHE A 159 0.63 9.38 -6.88
CA PHE A 159 0.13 8.24 -7.64
C PHE A 159 -0.42 8.58 -9.04
N ILE A 160 -0.21 9.80 -9.54
CA ILE A 160 -0.76 10.22 -10.83
C ILE A 160 -0.32 9.32 -11.99
N HIS A 161 0.88 8.78 -11.94
CA HIS A 161 1.42 7.88 -12.96
C HIS A 161 0.73 6.50 -12.97
N HIS A 162 -0.05 6.15 -11.95
CA HIS A 162 -0.81 4.92 -11.89
C HIS A 162 -2.25 5.02 -12.37
N ILE A 163 -2.74 6.23 -12.63
CA ILE A 163 -4.17 6.45 -12.96
C ILE A 163 -4.63 5.55 -14.12
N GLY A 164 -3.81 5.45 -15.18
CA GLY A 164 -4.16 4.63 -16.34
C GLY A 164 -4.31 3.14 -16.07
N GLY A 165 -3.67 2.62 -15.02
CA GLY A 165 -3.70 1.21 -14.64
C GLY A 165 -4.65 0.86 -13.50
N LEU A 166 -5.46 1.81 -13.02
CA LEU A 166 -6.44 1.53 -11.96
C LEU A 166 -7.56 0.57 -12.39
N PRO A 167 -8.10 0.65 -13.62
CA PRO A 167 -9.19 -0.23 -14.03
C PRO A 167 -8.81 -1.70 -14.21
N ASP A 168 -7.53 -2.01 -14.41
CA ASP A 168 -7.05 -3.36 -14.71
C ASP A 168 -5.89 -3.82 -13.81
N PHE A 169 -5.57 -3.05 -12.77
CA PHE A 169 -4.45 -3.27 -11.84
C PHE A 169 -3.06 -3.36 -12.49
N SER A 170 -2.90 -3.05 -13.77
CA SER A 170 -1.61 -3.16 -14.47
C SER A 170 -0.52 -2.25 -13.88
N ALA A 171 -0.93 -1.14 -13.22
CA ALA A 171 -0.03 -0.25 -12.52
C ALA A 171 0.48 -0.82 -11.18
N LEU A 172 -0.21 -1.81 -10.62
CA LEU A 172 0.08 -2.36 -9.30
C LEU A 172 0.91 -3.62 -9.41
N LYS A 173 1.70 -3.88 -8.38
CA LYS A 173 2.63 -5.00 -8.29
C LYS A 173 2.36 -5.80 -7.04
N PHE A 174 2.79 -7.05 -7.05
CA PHE A 174 2.62 -7.96 -5.92
C PHE A 174 3.95 -8.58 -5.51
N THR A 175 3.98 -9.04 -4.27
CA THR A 175 4.97 -9.99 -3.78
C THR A 175 4.58 -11.43 -4.17
N LYS A 176 5.53 -12.34 -4.15
CA LYS A 176 5.31 -13.75 -4.52
C LYS A 176 4.31 -14.46 -3.59
N TYR A 177 4.40 -14.14 -2.33
CA TYR A 177 3.54 -14.64 -1.26
C TYR A 177 2.79 -13.47 -0.62
N ASN A 178 2.18 -13.65 0.56
CA ASN A 178 1.72 -12.54 1.38
C ASN A 178 2.90 -11.67 1.84
N GLN A 179 2.65 -10.49 2.44
CA GLN A 179 3.72 -9.60 2.89
C GLN A 179 4.54 -10.21 4.04
N TYR A 180 3.94 -11.05 4.87
CA TYR A 180 4.69 -11.69 5.95
C TYR A 180 5.80 -12.57 5.37
N ASP A 181 5.44 -13.54 4.53
CA ASP A 181 6.39 -14.50 3.97
C ASP A 181 7.39 -13.85 3.00
N SER A 182 6.94 -12.81 2.25
CA SER A 182 7.80 -12.17 1.25
C SER A 182 8.69 -11.06 1.76
N LEU A 183 8.30 -10.35 2.82
CA LEU A 183 8.98 -9.15 3.30
C LEU A 183 9.37 -9.24 4.78
N ILE A 184 8.41 -9.56 5.66
CA ILE A 184 8.64 -9.52 7.11
C ILE A 184 9.57 -10.64 7.54
N LEU A 185 9.31 -11.87 7.13
CA LEU A 185 10.11 -13.04 7.50
C LEU A 185 11.57 -12.94 7.02
N PRO A 186 11.87 -12.56 5.77
CA PRO A 186 13.25 -12.31 5.36
C PRO A 186 13.96 -11.22 6.17
N MET A 187 13.25 -10.12 6.48
CA MET A 187 13.80 -9.03 7.29
C MET A 187 14.04 -9.47 8.75
N GLN A 188 13.09 -10.20 9.35
CA GLN A 188 13.26 -10.77 10.69
C GLN A 188 14.50 -11.66 10.72
N LYS A 189 14.61 -12.59 9.77
CA LYS A 189 15.76 -13.50 9.69
C LYS A 189 17.09 -12.76 9.53
N TYR A 190 17.13 -11.73 8.69
CA TYR A 190 18.31 -10.89 8.53
C TYR A 190 18.70 -10.19 9.83
N LEU A 191 17.74 -9.69 10.61
CA LEU A 191 17.97 -9.03 11.88
C LEU A 191 18.41 -10.03 12.97
N GLU A 192 17.82 -11.22 13.02
CA GLU A 192 18.23 -12.30 13.92
C GLU A 192 19.69 -12.73 13.65
N ASP A 193 20.05 -12.89 12.37
CA ASP A 193 21.42 -13.23 11.96
C ASP A 193 22.43 -12.11 12.32
N ALA A 194 21.97 -10.86 12.43
CA ALA A 194 22.74 -9.72 12.93
C ALA A 194 22.78 -9.63 14.47
N GLY A 195 22.12 -10.54 15.19
CA GLY A 195 22.11 -10.63 16.65
C GLY A 195 20.98 -9.86 17.34
N VAL A 196 19.97 -9.40 16.60
CA VAL A 196 18.80 -8.73 17.19
C VAL A 196 17.96 -9.74 17.96
N ASP A 197 17.57 -9.38 19.19
CA ASP A 197 16.73 -10.19 20.07
C ASP A 197 15.25 -9.89 19.86
N PHE A 198 14.47 -10.89 19.40
CA PHE A 198 13.03 -10.81 19.26
C PHE A 198 12.36 -11.53 20.44
N GLN A 199 11.57 -10.80 21.21
CA GLN A 199 10.81 -11.31 22.35
C GLN A 199 9.32 -11.29 22.01
N PHE A 200 8.81 -12.39 21.48
CA PHE A 200 7.40 -12.57 21.18
C PHE A 200 6.57 -12.83 22.43
N ASN A 201 5.23 -12.69 22.32
CA ASN A 201 4.30 -12.82 23.44
C ASN A 201 4.63 -11.90 24.62
N THR A 202 5.22 -10.74 24.32
CA THR A 202 5.69 -9.76 25.28
C THR A 202 5.00 -8.41 25.04
N GLU A 203 3.96 -8.13 25.83
CA GLU A 203 3.21 -6.88 25.77
C GLU A 203 3.88 -5.78 26.58
N VAL A 204 4.16 -4.64 25.96
CA VAL A 204 4.62 -3.43 26.65
C VAL A 204 3.41 -2.67 27.18
N THR A 205 3.18 -2.72 28.48
CA THR A 205 2.02 -2.09 29.14
C THR A 205 2.28 -0.65 29.56
N ASN A 206 3.55 -0.27 29.80
CA ASN A 206 3.90 1.09 30.20
C ASN A 206 5.36 1.40 29.87
N VAL A 207 5.66 2.70 29.67
CA VAL A 207 7.03 3.22 29.52
C VAL A 207 7.21 4.35 30.54
N ILE A 208 8.16 4.19 31.43
CA ILE A 208 8.48 5.19 32.48
C ILE A 208 9.76 5.91 32.05
N PHE A 209 9.69 7.23 31.95
CA PHE A 209 10.84 8.08 31.68
C PHE A 209 11.48 8.56 32.99
N ASP A 210 12.76 8.30 33.17
CA ASP A 210 13.56 8.85 34.27
C ASP A 210 14.34 10.08 33.76
N PHE A 211 13.85 11.26 34.12
CA PHE A 211 14.48 12.53 33.77
C PHE A 211 15.50 12.87 34.90
N LYS A 212 16.75 12.48 34.71
CA LYS A 212 17.86 12.92 35.55
C LYS A 212 18.45 14.22 35.08
#